data_b6929432687b4d055d3c80d26aca0353
#
_entry.id   b6929432687b4d055d3c80d26aca0353
#
_cell.length_a   1.000
_cell.length_b   1.000
_cell.length_c   1.000
_cell.angle_alpha   90.00
_cell.angle_beta   90.00
_cell.angle_gamma   90.00
#
_symmetry.space_group_name_H-M   'P 1'
#
loop_
_entity.id
_entity.type
_entity.pdbx_description
1 polymer ?
#
loop_
_entity_poly.entity_id
_entity_poly.type
_entity_poly.pdbx_seq_one_letter_code
_entity_poly.pdbx_strand_id
1 'polypeptide(L)'
;MTDSPERQESAPREEYTHGHHESVLRSHTWRTVANSAAYLIPHLEAGLSLLDVGCGPGTITVDLARRLAPGQVIGIDASAEIVEHAAGLAFDDGVHNATFQVGDVYTLDFPDQSFDIVHAHQVMQHVANPVAAMREIRRVLKPGGVFGARDVDYGGVMWYPKLQGLSMWMTVYRDVHYWNGGDPDAGRALKAWARLAGFGGVTSSASIWCFASEAEREWWGESWAERATESNFAAHAIEAGVADLADLQTIAAAWHQWAGDPDGWFGMPHGEIIARK
;
A
#
# COMPACT_ATOMS: atom_id res chain seq x y z
N MET A 1 1.55 36.07 -36.82
CA MET A 1 2.28 35.02 -36.12
C MET A 1 2.05 35.26 -34.63
N THR A 2 1.06 34.58 -34.06
CA THR A 2 0.75 34.67 -32.63
C THR A 2 1.34 33.44 -31.97
N ASP A 3 2.39 33.70 -31.20
CA ASP A 3 3.06 32.72 -30.36
C ASP A 3 2.07 32.28 -29.28
N SER A 4 1.65 31.02 -29.32
CA SER A 4 0.85 30.41 -28.25
C SER A 4 1.81 29.97 -27.16
N PRO A 5 1.59 30.32 -25.90
CA PRO A 5 2.45 29.84 -24.81
C PRO A 5 2.31 28.33 -24.68
N GLU A 6 3.43 27.62 -24.83
CA GLU A 6 3.56 26.21 -24.46
C GLU A 6 3.10 26.04 -23.01
N ARG A 7 2.05 25.25 -22.80
CA ARG A 7 1.69 24.79 -21.46
C ARG A 7 2.85 23.91 -20.98
N GLN A 8 3.59 24.38 -20.00
CA GLN A 8 4.43 23.51 -19.20
C GLN A 8 3.52 22.46 -18.58
N GLU A 9 3.57 21.23 -19.07
CA GLU A 9 3.01 20.08 -18.34
C GLU A 9 3.76 20.01 -17.00
N SER A 10 3.07 20.36 -15.93
CA SER A 10 3.56 20.13 -14.59
C SER A 10 3.80 18.62 -14.42
N ALA A 11 4.92 18.26 -13.79
CA ALA A 11 5.16 16.86 -13.43
C ALA A 11 3.91 16.27 -12.73
N PRO A 12 3.54 15.02 -13.01
CA PRO A 12 2.39 14.41 -12.37
C PRO A 12 2.56 14.48 -10.85
N ARG A 13 1.49 14.90 -10.15
CA ARG A 13 1.47 14.90 -8.69
C ARG A 13 1.62 13.46 -8.22
N GLU A 14 2.47 13.23 -7.25
CA GLU A 14 2.64 11.93 -6.61
C GLU A 14 2.81 12.16 -5.12
N GLU A 15 1.73 11.94 -4.37
CA GLU A 15 1.69 12.12 -2.93
C GLU A 15 1.01 10.94 -2.24
N TYR A 16 1.56 10.52 -1.11
CA TYR A 16 0.96 9.47 -0.30
C TYR A 16 -0.33 9.96 0.37
N THR A 17 -1.45 9.40 -0.04
CA THR A 17 -2.82 9.86 0.31
C THR A 17 -3.08 9.88 1.81
N HIS A 18 -2.53 8.92 2.56
CA HIS A 18 -2.80 8.80 4.00
C HIS A 18 -1.85 9.62 4.88
N GLY A 19 -0.64 9.95 4.40
CA GLY A 19 0.43 10.50 5.25
C GLY A 19 0.89 9.50 6.32
N HIS A 20 1.57 10.00 7.34
CA HIS A 20 2.13 9.17 8.43
C HIS A 20 1.46 9.45 9.79
N HIS A 21 0.19 9.88 9.79
CA HIS A 21 -0.59 10.08 11.01
C HIS A 21 -0.68 8.79 11.83
N GLU A 22 -0.75 8.89 13.17
CA GLU A 22 -0.79 7.72 14.07
C GLU A 22 -1.88 6.73 13.73
N SER A 23 -3.07 7.19 13.33
CA SER A 23 -4.17 6.32 12.89
C SER A 23 -3.84 5.47 11.67
N VAL A 24 -2.97 5.98 10.78
CA VAL A 24 -2.44 5.26 9.63
C VAL A 24 -1.43 4.22 10.09
N LEU A 25 -0.46 4.61 10.92
CA LEU A 25 0.57 3.71 11.46
C LEU A 25 -0.05 2.55 12.26
N ARG A 26 -1.07 2.81 13.10
CA ARG A 26 -1.80 1.75 13.83
C ARG A 26 -2.37 0.67 12.89
N SER A 27 -2.89 1.06 11.72
CA SER A 27 -3.38 0.09 10.74
C SER A 27 -2.27 -0.63 9.97
N HIS A 28 -1.04 -0.09 9.98
CA HIS A 28 0.10 -0.73 9.35
C HIS A 28 0.76 -1.75 10.29
N THR A 29 0.80 -1.48 11.60
CA THR A 29 1.40 -2.39 12.59
C THR A 29 0.65 -3.70 12.79
N TRP A 30 -0.63 -3.77 12.39
CA TRP A 30 -1.44 -4.99 12.36
C TRP A 30 -1.02 -5.99 11.26
N ARG A 31 -0.29 -5.53 10.23
CA ARG A 31 0.05 -6.33 9.05
C ARG A 31 1.14 -7.33 9.36
N THR A 32 0.96 -8.54 8.85
CA THR A 32 1.92 -9.66 8.94
C THR A 32 2.02 -10.34 7.57
N VAL A 33 2.99 -11.22 7.38
CA VAL A 33 3.05 -12.06 6.17
C VAL A 33 1.78 -12.90 6.05
N ALA A 34 1.23 -13.39 7.16
CA ALA A 34 0.04 -14.24 7.15
C ALA A 34 -1.23 -13.53 6.64
N ASN A 35 -1.43 -12.25 6.97
CA ASN A 35 -2.63 -11.51 6.57
C ASN A 35 -2.44 -10.57 5.36
N SER A 36 -1.18 -10.31 4.96
CA SER A 36 -0.85 -9.34 3.93
C SER A 36 0.01 -9.89 2.78
N ALA A 37 0.71 -11.01 2.97
CA ALA A 37 1.58 -11.60 1.98
C ALA A 37 1.49 -13.15 1.94
N ALA A 38 0.37 -13.72 2.34
CA ALA A 38 0.17 -15.19 2.36
C ALA A 38 0.38 -15.84 0.99
N TYR A 39 0.01 -15.15 -0.09
CA TYR A 39 0.20 -15.61 -1.47
C TYR A 39 1.68 -15.79 -1.83
N LEU A 40 2.60 -15.11 -1.14
CA LEU A 40 4.05 -15.19 -1.36
C LEU A 40 4.72 -16.34 -0.58
N ILE A 41 4.09 -16.85 0.49
CA ILE A 41 4.66 -17.89 1.37
C ILE A 41 5.23 -19.10 0.61
N PRO A 42 4.58 -19.64 -0.43
CA PRO A 42 5.12 -20.78 -1.19
C PRO A 42 6.45 -20.53 -1.92
N HIS A 43 6.88 -19.26 -1.98
CA HIS A 43 8.12 -18.83 -2.64
C HIS A 43 9.19 -18.37 -1.66
N LEU A 44 8.91 -18.40 -0.35
CA LEU A 44 9.84 -18.01 0.71
C LEU A 44 10.66 -19.22 1.16
N GLU A 45 11.90 -19.32 0.70
CA GLU A 45 12.85 -20.36 1.08
C GLU A 45 13.99 -19.74 1.91
N ALA A 46 14.42 -20.42 2.95
CA ALA A 46 15.52 -19.95 3.81
C ALA A 46 16.80 -19.70 2.99
N GLY A 47 17.44 -18.58 3.24
CA GLY A 47 18.67 -18.16 2.57
C GLY A 47 18.47 -17.29 1.33
N LEU A 48 17.25 -17.12 0.82
CA LEU A 48 16.96 -16.21 -0.29
C LEU A 48 17.09 -14.74 0.13
N SER A 49 17.51 -13.88 -0.81
CA SER A 49 17.56 -12.43 -0.67
C SER A 49 16.24 -11.80 -1.10
N LEU A 50 15.74 -10.83 -0.31
CA LEU A 50 14.49 -10.16 -0.61
C LEU A 50 14.63 -8.64 -0.48
N LEU A 51 14.01 -7.92 -1.42
CA LEU A 51 13.74 -6.48 -1.33
C LEU A 51 12.26 -6.26 -1.06
N ASP A 52 11.93 -5.52 0.00
CA ASP A 52 10.57 -5.09 0.34
C ASP A 52 10.41 -3.61 -0.01
N VAL A 53 9.69 -3.33 -1.09
CA VAL A 53 9.48 -1.97 -1.62
C VAL A 53 8.28 -1.34 -0.95
N GLY A 54 8.44 -0.11 -0.41
CA GLY A 54 7.42 0.55 0.39
C GLY A 54 7.18 -0.21 1.69
N CYS A 55 8.26 -0.50 2.42
CA CYS A 55 8.23 -1.36 3.61
C CYS A 55 7.38 -0.78 4.76
N GLY A 56 7.07 0.53 4.72
CA GLY A 56 6.34 1.19 5.78
C GLY A 56 7.01 0.99 7.14
N PRO A 57 6.25 0.80 8.24
CA PRO A 57 6.82 0.62 9.58
C PRO A 57 7.57 -0.70 9.79
N GLY A 58 7.74 -1.53 8.76
CA GLY A 58 8.62 -2.70 8.76
C GLY A 58 8.01 -4.01 9.26
N THR A 59 6.74 -4.05 9.66
CA THR A 59 6.14 -5.25 10.27
C THR A 59 6.13 -6.47 9.35
N ILE A 60 5.78 -6.27 8.06
CA ILE A 60 5.85 -7.34 7.06
C ILE A 60 7.31 -7.71 6.77
N THR A 61 8.18 -6.70 6.63
CA THR A 61 9.60 -6.88 6.34
C THR A 61 10.31 -7.73 7.41
N VAL A 62 10.04 -7.44 8.69
CA VAL A 62 10.56 -8.18 9.84
C VAL A 62 10.07 -9.64 9.85
N ASP A 63 8.79 -9.88 9.57
CA ASP A 63 8.23 -11.24 9.45
C ASP A 63 8.81 -11.99 8.24
N LEU A 64 9.02 -11.33 7.09
CA LEU A 64 9.73 -11.88 5.93
C LEU A 64 11.18 -12.26 6.28
N ALA A 65 11.89 -11.39 7.00
CA ALA A 65 13.28 -11.64 7.41
C ALA A 65 13.40 -12.87 8.32
N ARG A 66 12.49 -13.04 9.27
CA ARG A 66 12.45 -14.25 10.11
C ARG A 66 12.30 -15.53 9.30
N ARG A 67 11.44 -15.50 8.26
CA ARG A 67 11.17 -16.66 7.40
C ARG A 67 12.32 -17.01 6.47
N LEU A 68 13.04 -15.98 6.01
CA LEU A 68 14.14 -16.13 5.05
C LEU A 68 15.50 -16.37 5.72
N ALA A 69 15.61 -16.26 7.04
CA ALA A 69 16.89 -16.43 7.75
C ALA A 69 17.61 -17.72 7.33
N PRO A 70 18.95 -17.67 7.03
CA PRO A 70 19.86 -16.55 7.18
C PRO A 70 19.91 -15.55 5.98
N GLY A 71 18.99 -15.66 5.02
CA GLY A 71 18.88 -14.74 3.86
C GLY A 71 18.68 -13.30 4.32
N GLN A 72 19.19 -12.35 3.54
CA GLN A 72 19.11 -10.92 3.83
C GLN A 72 17.83 -10.32 3.26
N VAL A 73 17.19 -9.46 4.04
CA VAL A 73 16.01 -8.69 3.61
C VAL A 73 16.33 -7.21 3.72
N ILE A 74 16.05 -6.47 2.66
CA ILE A 74 16.20 -5.01 2.65
C ILE A 74 14.81 -4.40 2.47
N GLY A 75 14.41 -3.53 3.40
CA GLY A 75 13.21 -2.70 3.27
C GLY A 75 13.58 -1.32 2.75
N ILE A 76 12.82 -0.80 1.79
CA ILE A 76 12.95 0.59 1.35
C ILE A 76 11.62 1.32 1.49
N ASP A 77 11.70 2.60 1.87
CA ASP A 77 10.56 3.53 1.86
C ASP A 77 11.06 4.91 1.46
N ALA A 78 10.17 5.75 0.93
CA ALA A 78 10.51 7.12 0.54
C ALA A 78 10.71 8.05 1.75
N SER A 79 10.14 7.71 2.91
CA SER A 79 10.21 8.49 4.13
C SER A 79 11.36 8.04 5.04
N ALA A 80 12.28 8.96 5.35
CA ALA A 80 13.39 8.70 6.27
C ALA A 80 12.90 8.38 7.70
N GLU A 81 11.84 9.04 8.15
CA GLU A 81 11.22 8.81 9.48
C GLU A 81 10.67 7.39 9.59
N ILE A 82 9.99 6.91 8.55
CA ILE A 82 9.42 5.56 8.50
C ILE A 82 10.52 4.49 8.44
N VAL A 83 11.59 4.76 7.70
CA VAL A 83 12.77 3.89 7.65
C VAL A 83 13.43 3.76 9.02
N GLU A 84 13.57 4.86 9.76
CA GLU A 84 14.11 4.84 11.12
C GLU A 84 13.22 4.03 12.07
N HIS A 85 11.89 4.22 11.99
CA HIS A 85 10.92 3.44 12.76
C HIS A 85 11.03 1.93 12.46
N ALA A 86 11.10 1.55 11.18
CA ALA A 86 11.23 0.16 10.76
C ALA A 86 12.54 -0.48 11.24
N ALA A 87 13.64 0.27 11.22
CA ALA A 87 14.93 -0.19 11.76
C ALA A 87 14.87 -0.40 13.28
N GLY A 88 14.21 0.51 14.01
CA GLY A 88 13.95 0.37 15.45
C GLY A 88 13.14 -0.88 15.76
N LEU A 89 12.06 -1.14 15.02
CA LEU A 89 11.24 -2.35 15.16
C LEU A 89 12.07 -3.63 14.99
N ALA A 90 12.89 -3.70 13.95
CA ALA A 90 13.75 -4.86 13.70
C ALA A 90 14.77 -5.09 14.83
N PHE A 91 15.33 -4.01 15.36
CA PHE A 91 16.27 -4.05 16.50
C PHE A 91 15.58 -4.57 17.76
N ASP A 92 14.43 -4.03 18.13
CA ASP A 92 13.65 -4.41 19.31
C ASP A 92 13.19 -5.87 19.23
N ASP A 93 12.86 -6.33 18.05
CA ASP A 93 12.44 -7.70 17.75
C ASP A 93 13.60 -8.70 17.58
N GLY A 94 14.85 -8.25 17.69
CA GLY A 94 16.06 -9.08 17.56
C GLY A 94 16.26 -9.67 16.17
N VAL A 95 15.75 -9.02 15.11
CA VAL A 95 15.88 -9.46 13.71
C VAL A 95 17.10 -8.78 13.08
N HIS A 96 18.18 -9.53 12.90
CA HIS A 96 19.48 -9.00 12.48
C HIS A 96 19.76 -9.14 10.98
N ASN A 97 18.91 -9.86 10.25
CA ASN A 97 19.00 -10.05 8.79
C ASN A 97 18.05 -9.15 8.01
N ALA A 98 17.45 -8.16 8.66
CA ALA A 98 16.69 -7.06 8.03
C ALA A 98 17.48 -5.76 8.13
N THR A 99 17.53 -5.00 7.04
CA THR A 99 18.08 -3.65 6.98
C THR A 99 17.11 -2.74 6.27
N PHE A 100 17.15 -1.43 6.59
CA PHE A 100 16.20 -0.46 6.05
C PHE A 100 16.94 0.76 5.52
N GLN A 101 16.48 1.30 4.40
CA GLN A 101 17.06 2.51 3.80
C GLN A 101 16.01 3.31 3.03
N VAL A 102 16.25 4.61 2.90
CA VAL A 102 15.44 5.47 2.03
C VAL A 102 15.68 5.07 0.58
N GLY A 103 14.60 4.98 -0.21
CA GLY A 103 14.71 4.61 -1.61
C GLY A 103 13.49 5.04 -2.43
N ASP A 104 13.73 5.23 -3.72
CA ASP A 104 12.71 5.54 -4.72
C ASP A 104 12.49 4.30 -5.59
N VAL A 105 11.23 3.87 -5.73
CA VAL A 105 10.86 2.69 -6.52
C VAL A 105 11.16 2.85 -8.02
N TYR A 106 11.28 4.08 -8.50
CA TYR A 106 11.61 4.37 -9.90
C TYR A 106 13.11 4.30 -10.20
N THR A 107 13.95 4.41 -9.17
CA THR A 107 15.42 4.44 -9.27
C THR A 107 16.05 3.69 -8.11
N LEU A 108 15.90 2.36 -8.11
CA LEU A 108 16.42 1.50 -7.03
C LEU A 108 17.97 1.49 -7.06
N ASP A 109 18.59 1.94 -5.97
CA ASP A 109 20.06 1.98 -5.82
C ASP A 109 20.64 0.58 -5.51
N PHE A 110 20.35 -0.35 -6.41
CA PHE A 110 20.86 -1.71 -6.38
C PHE A 110 21.33 -2.13 -7.78
N PRO A 111 22.38 -2.96 -7.86
CA PRO A 111 22.79 -3.55 -9.15
C PRO A 111 21.69 -4.39 -9.78
N ASP A 112 21.76 -4.59 -11.09
CA ASP A 112 20.91 -5.55 -11.79
C ASP A 112 21.05 -6.94 -11.15
N GLN A 113 19.95 -7.69 -11.08
CA GLN A 113 19.94 -9.09 -10.66
C GLN A 113 20.48 -9.32 -9.22
N SER A 114 20.13 -8.43 -8.29
CA SER A 114 20.56 -8.48 -6.87
C SER A 114 19.69 -9.40 -6.00
N PHE A 115 18.39 -9.52 -6.29
CA PHE A 115 17.44 -10.15 -5.39
C PHE A 115 16.77 -11.39 -6.01
N ASP A 116 16.53 -12.39 -5.16
CA ASP A 116 15.76 -13.57 -5.51
C ASP A 116 14.26 -13.26 -5.51
N ILE A 117 13.82 -12.38 -4.57
CA ILE A 117 12.44 -11.98 -4.39
C ILE A 117 12.37 -10.46 -4.26
N VAL A 118 11.36 -9.83 -4.88
CA VAL A 118 10.92 -8.48 -4.56
C VAL A 118 9.47 -8.54 -4.13
N HIS A 119 9.13 -7.86 -3.05
CA HIS A 119 7.78 -7.75 -2.51
C HIS A 119 7.34 -6.29 -2.52
N ALA A 120 6.03 -6.05 -2.74
CA ALA A 120 5.41 -4.74 -2.57
C ALA A 120 3.97 -4.92 -2.07
N HIS A 121 3.63 -4.28 -0.95
CA HIS A 121 2.30 -4.32 -0.37
C HIS A 121 1.67 -2.95 -0.27
N GLN A 122 0.60 -2.72 -1.02
CA GLN A 122 -0.10 -1.42 -1.10
C GLN A 122 0.84 -0.27 -1.52
N VAL A 123 1.64 -0.50 -2.55
CA VAL A 123 2.58 0.48 -3.13
C VAL A 123 2.14 0.92 -4.51
N MET A 124 1.78 -0.04 -5.39
CA MET A 124 1.47 0.27 -6.79
C MET A 124 0.24 1.16 -6.95
N GLN A 125 -0.64 1.16 -5.98
CA GLN A 125 -1.79 2.06 -5.91
C GLN A 125 -1.42 3.53 -5.69
N HIS A 126 -0.25 3.83 -5.13
CA HIS A 126 0.18 5.19 -4.79
C HIS A 126 1.15 5.82 -5.81
N VAL A 127 1.71 5.04 -6.71
CA VAL A 127 2.69 5.52 -7.69
C VAL A 127 2.02 5.97 -8.98
N ALA A 128 2.46 7.10 -9.54
CA ALA A 128 1.88 7.66 -10.76
C ALA A 128 2.16 6.82 -12.02
N ASN A 129 3.26 6.05 -12.01
CA ASN A 129 3.62 5.18 -13.13
C ASN A 129 4.00 3.76 -12.66
N PRO A 130 3.02 2.93 -12.28
CA PRO A 130 3.27 1.58 -11.76
C PRO A 130 4.04 0.68 -12.74
N VAL A 131 3.88 0.89 -14.05
CA VAL A 131 4.64 0.13 -15.06
C VAL A 131 6.13 0.48 -15.03
N ALA A 132 6.49 1.75 -14.82
CA ALA A 132 7.88 2.17 -14.69
C ALA A 132 8.50 1.60 -13.40
N ALA A 133 7.80 1.70 -12.28
CA ALA A 133 8.19 1.10 -11.00
C ALA A 133 8.43 -0.41 -11.13
N MET A 134 7.51 -1.13 -11.77
CA MET A 134 7.64 -2.56 -11.98
C MET A 134 8.78 -2.95 -12.95
N ARG A 135 9.15 -2.08 -13.91
CA ARG A 135 10.34 -2.31 -14.75
C ARG A 135 11.63 -2.23 -13.93
N GLU A 136 11.69 -1.29 -13.00
CA GLU A 136 12.82 -1.14 -12.11
C GLU A 136 12.93 -2.32 -11.12
N ILE A 137 11.80 -2.75 -10.56
CA ILE A 137 11.71 -4.00 -9.78
C ILE A 137 12.21 -5.19 -10.58
N ARG A 138 11.79 -5.29 -11.85
CA ARG A 138 12.26 -6.37 -12.73
C ARG A 138 13.76 -6.29 -13.00
N ARG A 139 14.35 -5.10 -13.10
CA ARG A 139 15.79 -4.93 -13.30
C ARG A 139 16.58 -5.56 -12.16
N VAL A 140 16.22 -5.27 -10.91
CA VAL A 140 16.94 -5.74 -9.73
C VAL A 140 16.67 -7.21 -9.38
N LEU A 141 15.64 -7.83 -9.91
CA LEU A 141 15.41 -9.26 -9.76
C LEU A 141 16.43 -10.08 -10.54
N LYS A 142 16.89 -11.19 -9.97
CA LYS A 142 17.68 -12.23 -10.65
C LYS A 142 16.86 -12.92 -11.76
N PRO A 143 17.49 -13.53 -12.76
CA PRO A 143 16.80 -14.41 -13.72
C PRO A 143 16.01 -15.50 -12.97
N GLY A 144 14.72 -15.65 -13.29
CA GLY A 144 13.82 -16.58 -12.59
C GLY A 144 13.32 -16.09 -11.23
N GLY A 145 13.77 -14.93 -10.75
CA GLY A 145 13.34 -14.31 -9.51
C GLY A 145 11.86 -13.98 -9.50
N VAL A 146 11.31 -13.81 -8.31
CA VAL A 146 9.87 -13.66 -8.06
C VAL A 146 9.55 -12.23 -7.62
N PHE A 147 8.56 -11.62 -8.27
CA PHE A 147 7.90 -10.41 -7.79
C PHE A 147 6.52 -10.76 -7.24
N GLY A 148 6.29 -10.44 -5.97
CA GLY A 148 4.99 -10.51 -5.31
C GLY A 148 4.44 -9.12 -5.05
N ALA A 149 3.26 -8.81 -5.55
CA ALA A 149 2.58 -7.55 -5.22
C ALA A 149 1.14 -7.79 -4.77
N ARG A 150 0.68 -6.95 -3.84
CA ARG A 150 -0.70 -6.96 -3.34
C ARG A 150 -1.16 -5.53 -3.09
N ASP A 151 -2.22 -5.12 -3.77
CA ASP A 151 -2.81 -3.78 -3.64
C ASP A 151 -4.33 -3.83 -3.47
N VAL A 152 -4.90 -2.80 -2.86
CA VAL A 152 -6.35 -2.70 -2.64
C VAL A 152 -7.06 -2.50 -3.97
N ASP A 153 -8.29 -2.98 -4.01
CA ASP A 153 -9.28 -2.68 -5.03
C ASP A 153 -10.46 -1.97 -4.37
N TYR A 154 -10.39 -0.64 -4.26
CA TYR A 154 -11.43 0.15 -3.59
C TYR A 154 -12.77 0.09 -4.31
N GLY A 155 -12.80 -0.11 -5.63
CA GLY A 155 -14.04 -0.32 -6.37
C GLY A 155 -14.76 -1.63 -6.04
N GLY A 156 -14.10 -2.54 -5.35
CA GLY A 156 -14.65 -3.80 -4.85
C GLY A 156 -14.98 -3.81 -3.36
N VAL A 157 -14.74 -2.73 -2.63
CA VAL A 157 -15.00 -2.64 -1.19
C VAL A 157 -16.49 -2.76 -0.88
N MET A 158 -16.82 -3.51 0.14
CA MET A 158 -18.18 -3.82 0.56
C MET A 158 -18.36 -3.55 2.04
N TRP A 159 -19.54 -3.06 2.43
CA TRP A 159 -19.88 -2.88 3.85
C TRP A 159 -21.37 -3.07 4.11
N TYR A 160 -21.68 -3.40 5.36
CA TYR A 160 -23.02 -3.44 5.94
C TYR A 160 -22.95 -2.84 7.36
N PRO A 161 -23.97 -2.06 7.80
CA PRO A 161 -25.12 -1.59 7.03
C PRO A 161 -24.76 -0.55 5.98
N LYS A 162 -25.66 -0.33 5.01
CA LYS A 162 -25.50 0.72 3.99
C LYS A 162 -25.73 2.10 4.61
N LEU A 163 -24.66 2.81 4.92
CA LEU A 163 -24.66 4.16 5.46
C LEU A 163 -24.29 5.16 4.35
N GLN A 164 -25.06 6.26 4.24
CA GLN A 164 -24.81 7.27 3.23
C GLN A 164 -23.42 7.93 3.39
N GLY A 165 -23.00 8.19 4.64
CA GLY A 165 -21.68 8.77 4.90
C GLY A 165 -20.54 7.86 4.50
N LEU A 166 -20.68 6.50 4.56
CA LEU A 166 -19.68 5.58 4.02
C LEU A 166 -19.66 5.56 2.48
N SER A 167 -20.80 5.79 1.84
CA SER A 167 -20.83 5.97 0.37
C SER A 167 -20.13 7.27 -0.04
N MET A 168 -20.32 8.34 0.75
CA MET A 168 -19.60 9.61 0.58
C MET A 168 -18.11 9.42 0.80
N TRP A 169 -17.71 8.75 1.88
CA TRP A 169 -16.31 8.40 2.16
C TRP A 169 -15.65 7.73 0.94
N MET A 170 -16.29 6.72 0.37
CA MET A 170 -15.74 6.00 -0.78
C MET A 170 -15.52 6.91 -1.99
N THR A 171 -16.47 7.81 -2.27
CA THR A 171 -16.36 8.77 -3.37
C THR A 171 -15.20 9.73 -3.13
N VAL A 172 -15.18 10.40 -1.97
CA VAL A 172 -14.12 11.36 -1.60
C VAL A 172 -12.75 10.70 -1.58
N TYR A 173 -12.65 9.48 -1.00
CA TYR A 173 -11.39 8.75 -0.95
C TYR A 173 -10.82 8.47 -2.35
N ARG A 174 -11.66 8.00 -3.27
CA ARG A 174 -11.22 7.71 -4.64
C ARG A 174 -10.81 8.97 -5.39
N ASP A 175 -11.56 10.05 -5.24
CA ASP A 175 -11.25 11.33 -5.88
C ASP A 175 -9.93 11.91 -5.36
N VAL A 176 -9.69 11.87 -4.04
CA VAL A 176 -8.41 12.27 -3.43
C VAL A 176 -7.27 11.39 -3.92
N HIS A 177 -7.50 10.08 -4.02
CA HIS A 177 -6.48 9.14 -4.47
C HIS A 177 -6.03 9.43 -5.92
N TYR A 178 -6.99 9.64 -6.82
CA TYR A 178 -6.70 10.07 -8.20
C TYR A 178 -6.03 11.44 -8.26
N TRP A 179 -6.47 12.38 -7.43
CA TRP A 179 -5.88 13.71 -7.36
C TRP A 179 -4.41 13.67 -6.92
N ASN A 180 -4.05 12.72 -6.06
CA ASN A 180 -2.66 12.44 -5.65
C ASN A 180 -1.85 11.66 -6.70
N GLY A 181 -2.43 11.30 -7.84
CA GLY A 181 -1.74 10.61 -8.94
C GLY A 181 -1.75 9.07 -8.83
N GLY A 182 -2.37 8.50 -7.80
CA GLY A 182 -2.49 7.06 -7.62
C GLY A 182 -3.72 6.45 -8.32
N ASP A 183 -3.83 5.12 -8.25
CA ASP A 183 -5.00 4.36 -8.72
C ASP A 183 -5.63 3.58 -7.56
N PRO A 184 -6.82 3.98 -7.06
CA PRO A 184 -7.47 3.28 -5.96
C PRO A 184 -7.94 1.86 -6.32
N ASP A 185 -7.98 1.51 -7.60
CA ASP A 185 -8.39 0.19 -8.08
C ASP A 185 -7.19 -0.65 -8.55
N ALA A 186 -5.99 -0.33 -8.08
CA ALA A 186 -4.72 -0.96 -8.48
C ALA A 186 -4.74 -2.49 -8.40
N GLY A 187 -5.42 -3.05 -7.40
CA GLY A 187 -5.46 -4.50 -7.20
C GLY A 187 -5.84 -5.28 -8.46
N ARG A 188 -6.89 -4.84 -9.17
CA ARG A 188 -7.34 -5.47 -10.43
C ARG A 188 -6.40 -5.23 -11.61
N ALA A 189 -5.58 -4.17 -11.54
CA ALA A 189 -4.69 -3.73 -12.62
C ALA A 189 -3.30 -4.37 -12.57
N LEU A 190 -2.86 -4.88 -11.40
CA LEU A 190 -1.51 -5.42 -11.16
C LEU A 190 -1.02 -6.36 -12.26
N LYS A 191 -1.87 -7.32 -12.69
CA LYS A 191 -1.51 -8.28 -13.74
C LYS A 191 -1.20 -7.60 -15.07
N ALA A 192 -2.00 -6.61 -15.46
CA ALA A 192 -1.81 -5.88 -16.71
C ALA A 192 -0.51 -5.07 -16.65
N TRP A 193 -0.26 -4.37 -15.55
CA TRP A 193 0.96 -3.57 -15.35
C TRP A 193 2.22 -4.44 -15.34
N ALA A 194 2.20 -5.58 -14.65
CA ALA A 194 3.33 -6.51 -14.63
C ALA A 194 3.67 -7.02 -16.04
N ARG A 195 2.66 -7.36 -16.86
CA ARG A 195 2.87 -7.76 -18.26
C ARG A 195 3.44 -6.63 -19.11
N LEU A 196 2.97 -5.40 -18.94
CA LEU A 196 3.50 -4.21 -19.63
C LEU A 196 4.93 -3.87 -19.18
N ALA A 197 5.28 -4.22 -17.94
CA ALA A 197 6.65 -4.11 -17.43
C ALA A 197 7.60 -5.20 -17.93
N GLY A 198 7.07 -6.21 -18.65
CA GLY A 198 7.85 -7.27 -19.28
C GLY A 198 8.04 -8.52 -18.41
N PHE A 199 7.25 -8.70 -17.35
CA PHE A 199 7.23 -9.96 -16.60
C PHE A 199 6.58 -11.08 -17.43
N GLY A 200 7.20 -12.26 -17.36
CA GLY A 200 6.59 -13.51 -17.83
C GLY A 200 5.63 -14.09 -16.79
N GLY A 201 5.10 -15.27 -16.98
CA GLY A 201 4.43 -16.11 -15.99
C GLY A 201 3.69 -15.39 -14.84
N VAL A 202 2.76 -14.44 -15.15
CA VAL A 202 2.04 -13.71 -14.13
C VAL A 202 0.78 -14.47 -13.70
N THR A 203 0.79 -14.96 -12.47
CA THR A 203 -0.38 -15.58 -11.81
C THR A 203 -1.06 -14.54 -10.92
N SER A 204 -2.38 -14.47 -10.99
CA SER A 204 -3.18 -13.56 -10.14
C SER A 204 -4.02 -14.36 -9.15
N SER A 205 -4.16 -13.83 -7.96
CA SER A 205 -5.09 -14.24 -6.93
C SER A 205 -5.76 -13.01 -6.30
N ALA A 206 -6.62 -13.24 -5.33
CA ALA A 206 -7.20 -12.18 -4.54
C ALA A 206 -7.46 -12.67 -3.12
N SER A 207 -7.37 -11.75 -2.16
CA SER A 207 -7.76 -11.98 -0.78
C SER A 207 -8.59 -10.81 -0.25
N ILE A 208 -9.30 -11.01 0.85
CA ILE A 208 -10.15 -10.00 1.45
C ILE A 208 -9.74 -9.82 2.90
N TRP A 209 -9.47 -8.59 3.32
CA TRP A 209 -9.51 -8.24 4.73
C TRP A 209 -10.95 -8.07 5.15
N CYS A 210 -11.32 -8.69 6.24
CA CYS A 210 -12.67 -8.63 6.80
C CYS A 210 -12.60 -8.09 8.23
N PHE A 211 -13.40 -7.08 8.52
CA PHE A 211 -13.52 -6.47 9.84
C PHE A 211 -14.98 -6.59 10.27
N ALA A 212 -15.26 -7.43 11.27
CA ALA A 212 -16.63 -7.76 11.68
C ALA A 212 -16.78 -8.00 13.19
N SER A 213 -15.74 -8.45 13.90
CA SER A 213 -15.79 -8.54 15.36
C SER A 213 -15.87 -7.15 16.00
N GLU A 214 -16.39 -7.07 17.24
CA GLU A 214 -16.52 -5.81 17.97
C GLU A 214 -15.20 -5.03 18.02
N ALA A 215 -14.11 -5.69 18.42
CA ALA A 215 -12.79 -5.06 18.50
C ALA A 215 -12.26 -4.59 17.13
N GLU A 216 -12.51 -5.35 16.05
CA GLU A 216 -12.11 -4.95 14.70
C GLU A 216 -12.93 -3.77 14.20
N ARG A 217 -14.24 -3.74 14.49
CA ARG A 217 -15.13 -2.64 14.09
C ARG A 217 -14.74 -1.35 14.82
N GLU A 218 -14.56 -1.41 16.14
CA GLU A 218 -14.10 -0.26 16.92
C GLU A 218 -12.79 0.28 16.40
N TRP A 219 -11.78 -0.58 16.28
CA TRP A 219 -10.45 -0.19 15.79
C TRP A 219 -10.46 0.39 14.39
N TRP A 220 -11.16 -0.25 13.44
CA TRP A 220 -11.19 0.17 12.05
C TRP A 220 -12.01 1.44 11.85
N GLY A 221 -13.18 1.53 12.51
CA GLY A 221 -14.07 2.67 12.45
C GLY A 221 -13.45 3.92 13.08
N GLU A 222 -12.83 3.79 14.27
CA GLU A 222 -12.10 4.91 14.88
C GLU A 222 -10.94 5.37 14.02
N SER A 223 -10.14 4.43 13.49
CA SER A 223 -9.02 4.77 12.61
C SER A 223 -9.46 5.57 11.38
N TRP A 224 -10.59 5.22 10.78
CA TRP A 224 -11.12 5.94 9.62
C TRP A 224 -11.83 7.24 9.98
N ALA A 225 -12.51 7.31 11.11
CA ALA A 225 -13.09 8.56 11.61
C ALA A 225 -12.00 9.61 11.88
N GLU A 226 -10.92 9.22 12.54
CA GLU A 226 -9.75 10.06 12.81
C GLU A 226 -9.06 10.50 11.49
N ARG A 227 -8.85 9.56 10.55
CA ARG A 227 -8.29 9.88 9.23
C ARG A 227 -9.13 10.88 8.44
N ALA A 228 -10.45 10.78 8.53
CA ALA A 228 -11.36 11.66 7.82
C ALA A 228 -11.27 13.11 8.28
N THR A 229 -10.73 13.39 9.48
CA THR A 229 -10.69 14.75 10.05
C THR A 229 -9.28 15.25 10.33
N GLU A 230 -8.28 14.38 10.51
CA GLU A 230 -6.98 14.76 11.10
C GLU A 230 -5.76 14.37 10.26
N SER A 231 -5.94 13.54 9.20
CA SER A 231 -4.83 13.08 8.37
C SER A 231 -4.65 13.90 7.09
N ASN A 232 -3.60 13.58 6.32
CA ASN A 232 -3.38 14.16 4.99
C ASN A 232 -4.58 13.93 4.06
N PHE A 233 -5.33 12.85 4.24
CA PHE A 233 -6.55 12.61 3.47
C PHE A 233 -7.55 13.77 3.63
N ALA A 234 -7.76 14.26 4.86
CA ALA A 234 -8.64 15.40 5.12
C ALA A 234 -8.12 16.68 4.44
N ALA A 235 -6.82 16.97 4.59
CA ALA A 235 -6.19 18.14 3.98
C ALA A 235 -6.29 18.11 2.45
N HIS A 236 -5.97 16.96 1.84
CA HIS A 236 -6.03 16.77 0.38
C HIS A 236 -7.47 16.82 -0.15
N ALA A 237 -8.46 16.33 0.59
CA ALA A 237 -9.87 16.41 0.18
C ALA A 237 -10.34 17.87 0.08
N ILE A 238 -9.94 18.72 1.03
CA ILE A 238 -10.24 20.16 1.02
C ILE A 238 -9.46 20.85 -0.10
N GLU A 239 -8.17 20.59 -0.25
CA GLU A 239 -7.32 21.21 -1.27
C GLU A 239 -7.79 20.85 -2.69
N ALA A 240 -8.18 19.60 -2.91
CA ALA A 240 -8.74 19.12 -4.18
C ALA A 240 -10.16 19.66 -4.44
N GLY A 241 -10.82 20.24 -3.44
CA GLY A 241 -12.19 20.73 -3.54
C GLY A 241 -13.24 19.61 -3.71
N VAL A 242 -12.93 18.39 -3.27
CA VAL A 242 -13.83 17.21 -3.38
C VAL A 242 -14.67 16.99 -2.12
N ALA A 243 -14.31 17.62 -1.00
CA ALA A 243 -15.08 17.66 0.22
C ALA A 243 -14.77 18.93 1.02
N ASP A 244 -15.74 19.37 1.82
CA ASP A 244 -15.53 20.39 2.84
C ASP A 244 -15.45 19.77 4.25
N LEU A 245 -15.24 20.62 5.27
CA LEU A 245 -15.13 20.17 6.66
C LEU A 245 -16.43 19.47 7.14
N ALA A 246 -17.60 19.92 6.70
CA ALA A 246 -18.89 19.32 7.09
C ALA A 246 -19.06 17.93 6.47
N ASP A 247 -18.62 17.75 5.24
CA ASP A 247 -18.58 16.44 4.57
C ASP A 247 -17.65 15.46 5.32
N LEU A 248 -16.45 15.91 5.69
CA LEU A 248 -15.48 15.10 6.42
C LEU A 248 -16.00 14.71 7.80
N GLN A 249 -16.68 15.63 8.51
CA GLN A 249 -17.35 15.33 9.79
C GLN A 249 -18.48 14.31 9.61
N THR A 250 -19.24 14.40 8.51
CA THR A 250 -20.30 13.43 8.17
C THR A 250 -19.71 12.04 7.91
N ILE A 251 -18.58 11.98 7.21
CA ILE A 251 -17.83 10.74 6.98
C ILE A 251 -17.36 10.14 8.31
N ALA A 252 -16.74 10.95 9.19
CA ALA A 252 -16.27 10.48 10.49
C ALA A 252 -17.42 9.95 11.37
N ALA A 253 -18.55 10.66 11.42
CA ALA A 253 -19.75 10.22 12.14
C ALA A 253 -20.30 8.88 11.61
N ALA A 254 -20.26 8.66 10.28
CA ALA A 254 -20.69 7.41 9.69
C ALA A 254 -19.77 6.23 10.04
N TRP A 255 -18.46 6.47 10.15
CA TRP A 255 -17.52 5.44 10.61
C TRP A 255 -17.75 5.07 12.07
N HIS A 256 -18.01 6.04 12.97
CA HIS A 256 -18.40 5.76 14.36
C HIS A 256 -19.74 5.02 14.43
N GLN A 257 -20.73 5.40 13.61
CA GLN A 257 -22.02 4.70 13.55
C GLN A 257 -21.83 3.24 13.11
N TRP A 258 -21.00 2.99 12.08
CA TRP A 258 -20.68 1.66 11.60
C TRP A 258 -19.95 0.82 12.67
N ALA A 259 -18.99 1.41 13.38
CA ALA A 259 -18.26 0.74 14.47
C ALA A 259 -19.19 0.26 15.60
N GLY A 260 -20.17 1.09 15.97
CA GLY A 260 -21.15 0.77 17.00
C GLY A 260 -22.28 -0.19 16.57
N ASP A 261 -22.38 -0.52 15.29
CA ASP A 261 -23.44 -1.44 14.81
C ASP A 261 -23.01 -2.90 15.05
N PRO A 262 -23.77 -3.69 15.84
CA PRO A 262 -23.43 -5.08 16.15
C PRO A 262 -23.36 -5.99 14.91
N ASP A 263 -24.08 -5.64 13.85
CA ASP A 263 -24.10 -6.36 12.57
C ASP A 263 -23.11 -5.75 11.55
N GLY A 264 -22.29 -4.79 11.99
CA GLY A 264 -21.29 -4.12 11.15
C GLY A 264 -20.30 -5.11 10.52
N TRP A 265 -20.18 -5.04 9.20
CA TRP A 265 -19.27 -5.87 8.42
C TRP A 265 -18.60 -5.03 7.33
N PHE A 266 -17.29 -5.17 7.17
CA PHE A 266 -16.51 -4.46 6.14
C PHE A 266 -15.55 -5.42 5.47
N GLY A 267 -15.62 -5.50 4.15
CA GLY A 267 -14.76 -6.34 3.32
C GLY A 267 -13.92 -5.49 2.36
N MET A 268 -12.60 -5.63 2.46
CA MET A 268 -11.62 -4.90 1.65
C MET A 268 -10.85 -5.86 0.75
N PRO A 269 -11.25 -6.00 -0.53
CA PRO A 269 -10.58 -6.90 -1.45
C PRO A 269 -9.23 -6.34 -1.88
N HIS A 270 -8.29 -7.24 -2.08
CA HIS A 270 -6.97 -6.97 -2.62
C HIS A 270 -6.71 -7.88 -3.81
N GLY A 271 -6.21 -7.31 -4.90
CA GLY A 271 -5.60 -8.08 -5.97
C GLY A 271 -4.17 -8.45 -5.60
N GLU A 272 -3.76 -9.62 -6.02
CA GLU A 272 -2.44 -10.18 -5.75
C GLU A 272 -1.83 -10.72 -7.05
N ILE A 273 -0.52 -10.61 -7.18
CA ILE A 273 0.21 -11.27 -8.26
C ILE A 273 1.47 -11.96 -7.76
N ILE A 274 1.81 -13.06 -8.41
CA ILE A 274 3.16 -13.63 -8.48
C ILE A 274 3.61 -13.53 -9.93
N ALA A 275 4.71 -12.82 -10.16
CA ALA A 275 5.29 -12.63 -11.49
C ALA A 275 6.76 -13.07 -11.50
N ARG A 276 7.23 -13.66 -12.60
CA ARG A 276 8.62 -14.12 -12.75
C ARG A 276 9.37 -13.30 -13.79
N LYS A 277 10.63 -12.99 -13.46
CA LYS A 277 11.54 -12.35 -14.42
C LYS A 277 12.01 -13.33 -15.48
#